data_1ab812f4e12f4b6936287042990a0fe0
#
_entry.id   1ab812f4e12f4b6936287042990a0fe0
#
_cell.length_a   1.000
_cell.length_b   1.000
_cell.length_c   1.000
_cell.angle_alpha   90.00
_cell.angle_beta   90.00
_cell.angle_gamma   90.00
#
_symmetry.space_group_name_H-M   'P 1'
#
loop_
_entity.id
_entity.type
_entity.pdbx_description
1 polymer ?
#
loop_
_entity_poly.entity_id
_entity_poly.type
_entity_poly.pdbx_seq_one_letter_code
_entity_poly.pdbx_strand_id
1 'polypeptide(L)'
;EAYGSEGYKSLELLVKYIKAIYPELFVIADAKRGDIGNSSNRYAKAFFDSLPFDAITISPYLGTDSIEPFLEYDNKYAIVLALTSNKGSEDFQLPNDGKLFKSVLKTCNALQNSDKIMYVVGATHPEQLKEIRNIVPNSFILVPGVGVQGGILSEVYSSGANKKVGLLVNSSRGIIYASQGK
;
A
#
# COMPACT_ATOMS: atom_id res chain seq x y z
N GLU A 1 14.32 9.94 3.32
CA GLU A 1 14.71 10.37 4.70
C GLU A 1 16.20 10.10 4.98
N ALA A 2 16.72 8.92 4.64
CA ALA A 2 18.12 8.57 4.89
C ALA A 2 19.14 9.55 4.26
N TYR A 3 18.75 10.25 3.22
CA TYR A 3 19.58 11.24 2.51
C TYR A 3 19.28 12.69 2.94
N GLY A 4 18.57 12.88 4.05
CA GLY A 4 18.25 14.20 4.60
C GLY A 4 17.44 15.11 3.66
N SER A 5 17.65 16.41 3.79
CA SER A 5 16.94 17.43 3.01
C SER A 5 17.15 17.32 1.51
N GLU A 6 18.34 16.96 1.05
CA GLU A 6 18.66 16.82 -0.38
C GLU A 6 17.93 15.61 -1.00
N GLY A 7 17.81 14.50 -0.24
CA GLY A 7 17.03 13.36 -0.69
C GLY A 7 15.54 13.68 -0.78
N TYR A 8 15.02 14.49 0.14
CA TYR A 8 13.63 14.92 0.11
C TYR A 8 13.35 15.86 -1.08
N LYS A 9 14.27 16.79 -1.36
CA LYS A 9 14.21 17.67 -2.51
C LYS A 9 14.26 16.90 -3.85
N SER A 10 15.11 15.88 -3.91
CA SER A 10 15.19 15.00 -5.09
C SER A 10 13.87 14.23 -5.30
N LEU A 11 13.24 13.74 -4.23
CA LEU A 11 11.93 13.10 -4.30
C LEU A 11 10.85 14.07 -4.80
N GLU A 12 10.83 15.28 -4.27
CA GLU A 12 9.88 16.34 -4.70
C GLU A 12 10.01 16.63 -6.20
N LEU A 13 11.24 16.85 -6.68
CA LEU A 13 11.51 17.10 -8.10
C LEU A 13 11.07 15.93 -8.98
N LEU A 14 11.36 14.68 -8.55
CA LEU A 14 10.99 13.48 -9.29
C LEU A 14 9.47 13.34 -9.40
N VAL A 15 8.73 13.48 -8.31
CA VAL A 15 7.27 13.32 -8.31
C VAL A 15 6.61 14.43 -9.15
N LYS A 16 7.07 15.67 -9.00
CA LYS A 16 6.59 16.80 -9.83
C LYS A 16 6.86 16.56 -11.31
N TYR A 17 8.05 16.06 -11.66
CA TYR A 17 8.38 15.70 -13.05
C TYR A 17 7.46 14.62 -13.60
N ILE A 18 7.26 13.53 -12.84
CA ILE A 18 6.36 12.44 -13.25
C ILE A 18 4.95 12.98 -13.51
N LYS A 19 4.42 13.77 -12.59
CA LYS A 19 3.07 14.32 -12.71
C LYS A 19 2.91 15.34 -13.84
N ALA A 20 3.99 16.07 -14.18
CA ALA A 20 3.97 17.02 -15.30
C ALA A 20 4.02 16.33 -16.66
N ILE A 21 4.80 15.26 -16.80
CA ILE A 21 5.00 14.56 -18.09
C ILE A 21 4.00 13.42 -18.29
N TYR A 22 3.64 12.75 -17.21
CA TYR A 22 2.76 11.57 -17.20
C TYR A 22 1.63 11.73 -16.17
N PRO A 23 0.69 12.66 -16.36
CA PRO A 23 -0.35 12.98 -15.38
C PRO A 23 -1.24 11.78 -15.02
N GLU A 24 -1.41 10.82 -15.94
CA GLU A 24 -2.22 9.62 -15.75
C GLU A 24 -1.52 8.52 -14.92
N LEU A 25 -0.21 8.64 -14.67
CA LEU A 25 0.47 7.66 -13.85
C LEU A 25 0.02 7.76 -12.39
N PHE A 26 -0.40 6.64 -11.84
CA PHE A 26 -0.74 6.50 -10.42
C PHE A 26 0.54 6.36 -9.58
N VAL A 27 0.87 7.37 -8.79
CA VAL A 27 2.13 7.46 -8.04
C VAL A 27 1.89 7.22 -6.57
N ILE A 28 2.53 6.17 -6.04
CA ILE A 28 2.36 5.73 -4.65
C ILE A 28 3.59 6.14 -3.82
N ALA A 29 3.35 6.82 -2.70
CA ALA A 29 4.36 7.00 -1.66
C ALA A 29 4.43 5.76 -0.78
N ASP A 30 5.44 4.91 -0.96
CA ASP A 30 5.65 3.77 -0.06
C ASP A 30 6.35 4.20 1.24
N ALA A 31 5.66 5.03 2.02
CA ALA A 31 6.20 5.75 3.17
C ALA A 31 5.87 5.08 4.52
N LYS A 32 4.87 4.20 4.56
CA LYS A 32 4.42 3.43 5.73
C LYS A 32 4.24 4.30 6.97
N ARG A 33 3.53 5.43 6.79
CA ARG A 33 3.25 6.35 7.91
C ARG A 33 2.21 5.78 8.87
N GLY A 34 2.30 6.18 10.14
CA GLY A 34 1.34 5.84 11.17
C GLY A 34 1.54 6.77 12.35
N ASP A 35 0.50 7.57 12.65
CA ASP A 35 0.42 8.46 13.79
C ASP A 35 -1.05 8.84 13.99
N ILE A 36 -1.36 9.58 15.05
CA ILE A 36 -2.72 9.97 15.40
C ILE A 36 -2.93 11.48 15.29
N GLY A 37 -4.20 11.91 15.20
CA GLY A 37 -4.62 13.30 15.29
C GLY A 37 -3.85 14.24 14.35
N ASN A 38 -3.29 15.31 14.92
CA ASN A 38 -2.57 16.33 14.15
C ASN A 38 -1.37 15.79 13.36
N SER A 39 -0.62 14.81 13.88
CA SER A 39 0.51 14.22 13.18
C SER A 39 0.04 13.49 11.91
N SER A 40 -1.03 12.71 12.01
CA SER A 40 -1.60 11.99 10.86
C SER A 40 -2.09 12.98 9.79
N ASN A 41 -2.80 14.05 10.19
CA ASN A 41 -3.20 15.13 9.30
C ASN A 41 -2.00 15.80 8.60
N ARG A 42 -0.89 16.01 9.32
CA ARG A 42 0.34 16.58 8.74
C ARG A 42 0.99 15.65 7.74
N TYR A 43 0.98 14.34 7.97
CA TYR A 43 1.44 13.37 6.99
C TYR A 43 0.56 13.38 5.74
N ALA A 44 -0.76 13.34 5.88
CA ALA A 44 -1.67 13.43 4.73
C ALA A 44 -1.39 14.68 3.90
N LYS A 45 -1.28 15.85 4.53
CA LYS A 45 -0.93 17.10 3.87
C LYS A 45 0.42 17.05 3.16
N ALA A 46 1.45 16.48 3.80
CA ALA A 46 2.79 16.41 3.22
C ALA A 46 2.82 15.57 1.93
N PHE A 47 2.07 14.47 1.89
CA PHE A 47 2.10 13.54 0.76
C PHE A 47 1.02 13.80 -0.29
N PHE A 48 -0.03 14.54 0.00
CA PHE A 48 -1.10 14.81 -0.94
C PHE A 48 -1.11 16.26 -1.46
N ASP A 49 -0.74 17.24 -0.62
CA ASP A 49 -0.70 18.65 -1.01
C ASP A 49 0.72 19.08 -1.42
N SER A 50 1.71 18.86 -0.55
CA SER A 50 3.09 19.32 -0.79
C SER A 50 3.81 18.45 -1.82
N LEU A 51 3.65 17.13 -1.72
CA LEU A 51 4.11 16.14 -2.69
C LEU A 51 2.88 15.54 -3.38
N PRO A 52 2.72 15.69 -4.71
CA PRO A 52 1.47 15.32 -5.40
C PRO A 52 1.35 13.82 -5.66
N PHE A 53 1.47 12.99 -4.61
CA PHE A 53 1.19 11.56 -4.70
C PHE A 53 -0.31 11.29 -4.85
N ASP A 54 -0.67 10.16 -5.43
CA ASP A 54 -2.06 9.71 -5.54
C ASP A 54 -2.43 8.79 -4.37
N ALA A 55 -1.45 8.09 -3.82
CA ALA A 55 -1.65 7.20 -2.67
C ALA A 55 -0.43 7.17 -1.74
N ILE A 56 -0.67 6.75 -0.51
CA ILE A 56 0.38 6.54 0.50
C ILE A 56 0.14 5.23 1.24
N THR A 57 1.21 4.47 1.51
CA THR A 57 1.12 3.33 2.42
C THR A 57 1.13 3.79 3.87
N ILE A 58 0.22 3.22 4.67
CA ILE A 58 0.03 3.57 6.08
C ILE A 58 -0.05 2.33 6.97
N SER A 59 0.38 2.48 8.23
CA SER A 59 0.26 1.45 9.24
C SER A 59 -1.02 1.63 10.05
N PRO A 60 -1.88 0.61 10.15
CA PRO A 60 -3.15 0.70 10.87
C PRO A 60 -3.04 0.44 12.38
N TYR A 61 -1.86 0.15 12.88
CA TYR A 61 -1.67 -0.38 14.23
C TYR A 61 -2.19 0.54 15.35
N LEU A 62 -2.22 1.85 15.09
CA LEU A 62 -2.71 2.86 16.06
C LEU A 62 -4.23 3.05 16.03
N GLY A 63 -4.97 2.37 15.15
CA GLY A 63 -6.42 2.46 15.08
C GLY A 63 -6.95 3.31 13.92
N THR A 64 -8.28 3.50 13.87
CA THR A 64 -8.96 4.15 12.75
C THR A 64 -8.64 5.63 12.63
N ASP A 65 -8.43 6.31 13.75
CA ASP A 65 -8.03 7.72 13.82
C ASP A 65 -6.66 8.00 13.19
N SER A 66 -5.84 6.96 12.99
CA SER A 66 -4.60 7.05 12.21
C SER A 66 -4.81 6.93 10.68
N ILE A 67 -5.97 6.45 10.25
CA ILE A 67 -6.34 6.18 8.85
C ILE A 67 -7.23 7.29 8.28
N GLU A 68 -8.25 7.68 9.03
CA GLU A 68 -9.30 8.61 8.60
C GLU A 68 -8.78 9.92 7.99
N PRO A 69 -7.72 10.58 8.52
CA PRO A 69 -7.19 11.81 7.93
C PRO A 69 -6.74 11.70 6.48
N PHE A 70 -6.34 10.51 6.03
CA PHE A 70 -5.96 10.28 4.63
C PHE A 70 -7.19 10.10 3.73
N LEU A 71 -8.34 9.74 4.26
CA LEU A 71 -9.58 9.53 3.53
C LEU A 71 -10.36 10.83 3.27
N GLU A 72 -9.98 11.93 3.91
CA GLU A 72 -10.59 13.24 3.71
C GLU A 72 -10.24 13.89 2.36
N TYR A 73 -9.16 13.43 1.70
CA TYR A 73 -8.69 13.98 0.44
C TYR A 73 -9.42 13.36 -0.76
N ASP A 74 -9.91 14.20 -1.66
CA ASP A 74 -10.55 13.75 -2.90
C ASP A 74 -9.54 13.20 -3.89
N ASN A 75 -9.91 12.10 -4.55
CA ASN A 75 -9.07 11.40 -5.54
C ASN A 75 -7.71 10.96 -4.99
N LYS A 76 -7.60 10.74 -3.67
CA LYS A 76 -6.43 10.20 -3.00
C LYS A 76 -6.77 8.90 -2.29
N TYR A 77 -5.76 8.05 -2.10
CA TYR A 77 -5.97 6.70 -1.57
C TYR A 77 -5.02 6.41 -0.42
N ALA A 78 -5.55 5.75 0.61
CA ALA A 78 -4.76 5.17 1.68
C ALA A 78 -4.52 3.68 1.40
N ILE A 79 -3.27 3.23 1.40
CA ILE A 79 -2.91 1.82 1.21
C ILE A 79 -2.51 1.25 2.57
N VAL A 80 -3.43 0.56 3.20
CA VAL A 80 -3.30 0.05 4.57
C VAL A 80 -2.50 -1.25 4.58
N LEU A 81 -1.48 -1.36 5.45
CA LEU A 81 -0.76 -2.61 5.68
C LEU A 81 -1.70 -3.63 6.33
N ALA A 82 -2.02 -4.72 5.64
CA ALA A 82 -2.85 -5.80 6.17
C ALA A 82 -2.02 -7.04 6.50
N LEU A 83 -1.43 -7.69 5.47
CA LEU A 83 -0.57 -8.85 5.65
C LEU A 83 0.69 -8.68 4.81
N THR A 84 1.83 -8.52 5.45
CA THR A 84 3.09 -8.23 4.78
C THR A 84 3.88 -9.50 4.41
N SER A 85 4.80 -9.40 3.43
CA SER A 85 5.53 -10.55 2.89
C SER A 85 6.77 -10.97 3.68
N ASN A 86 7.18 -10.18 4.66
CA ASN A 86 8.37 -10.46 5.48
C ASN A 86 8.10 -11.51 6.55
N LYS A 87 9.12 -12.24 6.96
CA LYS A 87 9.01 -13.29 7.99
C LYS A 87 8.40 -12.79 9.31
N GLY A 88 8.72 -11.57 9.73
CA GLY A 88 8.18 -10.97 10.96
C GLY A 88 6.66 -10.75 10.95
N SER A 89 5.96 -10.97 9.84
CA SER A 89 4.50 -10.99 9.81
C SER A 89 3.92 -12.12 10.68
N GLU A 90 4.69 -13.17 10.87
CA GLU A 90 4.34 -14.30 11.73
C GLU A 90 4.28 -13.93 13.22
N ASP A 91 4.94 -12.83 13.65
CA ASP A 91 4.95 -12.44 15.05
C ASP A 91 3.61 -11.83 15.51
N PHE A 92 2.94 -11.07 14.64
CA PHE A 92 1.73 -10.33 14.99
C PHE A 92 0.55 -10.55 14.06
N GLN A 93 0.80 -10.65 12.75
CA GLN A 93 -0.29 -10.61 11.76
C GLN A 93 -0.98 -11.97 11.60
N LEU A 94 -0.22 -13.08 11.70
CA LEU A 94 -0.71 -14.45 11.53
C LEU A 94 -1.17 -15.17 12.80
N PRO A 95 -0.65 -14.90 14.03
CA PRO A 95 -1.11 -15.61 15.22
C PRO A 95 -2.62 -15.56 15.40
N ASN A 96 -3.16 -16.58 16.10
CA ASN A 96 -4.59 -16.72 16.32
C ASN A 96 -5.41 -16.75 15.01
N ASP A 97 -4.99 -17.55 14.05
CA ASP A 97 -5.63 -17.70 12.75
C ASP A 97 -5.75 -16.37 11.97
N GLY A 98 -4.71 -15.53 12.06
CA GLY A 98 -4.65 -14.24 11.39
C GLY A 98 -5.67 -13.22 11.91
N LYS A 99 -6.06 -13.32 13.16
CA LYS A 99 -7.07 -12.45 13.76
C LYS A 99 -6.75 -10.96 13.57
N LEU A 100 -5.47 -10.58 13.65
CA LEU A 100 -5.09 -9.17 13.54
C LEU A 100 -5.34 -8.63 12.12
N PHE A 101 -4.78 -9.26 11.08
CA PHE A 101 -4.97 -8.75 9.71
C PHE A 101 -6.45 -8.80 9.29
N LYS A 102 -7.20 -9.82 9.71
CA LYS A 102 -8.64 -9.91 9.46
C LYS A 102 -9.42 -8.78 10.15
N SER A 103 -9.04 -8.43 11.38
CA SER A 103 -9.63 -7.30 12.11
C SER A 103 -9.33 -5.98 11.40
N VAL A 104 -8.09 -5.75 10.96
CA VAL A 104 -7.71 -4.57 10.17
C VAL A 104 -8.60 -4.44 8.94
N LEU A 105 -8.71 -5.49 8.13
CA LEU A 105 -9.53 -5.48 6.91
C LEU A 105 -11.00 -5.16 7.19
N LYS A 106 -11.60 -5.82 8.17
CA LYS A 106 -13.02 -5.63 8.52
C LYS A 106 -13.28 -4.22 9.05
N THR A 107 -12.42 -3.74 9.95
CA THR A 107 -12.55 -2.40 10.54
C THR A 107 -12.39 -1.33 9.47
N CYS A 108 -11.36 -1.40 8.63
CA CYS A 108 -11.13 -0.44 7.55
C CYS A 108 -12.26 -0.46 6.50
N ASN A 109 -12.78 -1.63 6.17
CA ASN A 109 -13.88 -1.77 5.19
C ASN A 109 -15.22 -1.20 5.70
N ALA A 110 -15.35 -1.00 7.02
CA ALA A 110 -16.53 -0.39 7.65
C ALA A 110 -16.42 1.13 7.83
N LEU A 111 -15.27 1.74 7.51
CA LEU A 111 -15.08 3.18 7.61
C LEU A 111 -15.87 3.93 6.52
N GLN A 112 -16.23 5.16 6.83
CA GLN A 112 -16.71 6.10 5.82
C GLN A 112 -15.58 6.34 4.78
N ASN A 113 -15.93 6.42 3.50
CA ASN A 113 -14.98 6.53 2.39
C ASN A 113 -14.02 5.33 2.26
N SER A 114 -14.43 4.14 2.70
CA SER A 114 -13.63 2.91 2.55
C SER A 114 -13.33 2.52 1.09
N ASP A 115 -14.04 3.07 0.13
CA ASP A 115 -13.75 2.98 -1.31
C ASP A 115 -12.41 3.62 -1.69
N LYS A 116 -11.89 4.54 -0.87
CA LYS A 116 -10.54 5.12 -0.99
C LYS A 116 -9.46 4.25 -0.34
N ILE A 117 -9.80 3.11 0.24
CA ILE A 117 -8.84 2.23 0.90
C ILE A 117 -8.40 1.10 -0.03
N MET A 118 -7.10 0.96 -0.15
CA MET A 118 -6.41 -0.17 -0.74
C MET A 118 -5.63 -0.91 0.36
N TYR A 119 -5.18 -2.14 0.08
CA TYR A 119 -4.46 -2.93 1.10
C TYR A 119 -3.15 -3.48 0.58
N VAL A 120 -2.13 -3.58 1.43
CA VAL A 120 -0.90 -4.33 1.15
C VAL A 120 -1.10 -5.77 1.59
N VAL A 121 -0.93 -6.71 0.64
CA VAL A 121 -0.90 -8.15 0.92
C VAL A 121 0.27 -8.79 0.20
N GLY A 122 1.18 -9.43 0.93
CA GLY A 122 2.37 -10.06 0.36
C GLY A 122 2.05 -11.23 -0.56
N ALA A 123 2.79 -11.33 -1.67
CA ALA A 123 2.66 -12.41 -2.65
C ALA A 123 3.01 -13.81 -2.11
N THR A 124 3.62 -13.90 -0.93
CA THR A 124 3.98 -15.16 -0.26
C THR A 124 2.83 -15.84 0.47
N HIS A 125 1.64 -15.24 0.44
CA HIS A 125 0.45 -15.71 1.16
C HIS A 125 -0.76 -15.91 0.23
N PRO A 126 -0.70 -16.81 -0.79
CA PRO A 126 -1.77 -16.94 -1.79
C PRO A 126 -3.09 -17.46 -1.19
N GLU A 127 -3.06 -18.32 -0.18
CA GLU A 127 -4.29 -18.80 0.48
C GLU A 127 -4.98 -17.69 1.28
N GLN A 128 -4.19 -16.92 2.06
CA GLN A 128 -4.70 -15.76 2.78
C GLN A 128 -5.21 -14.69 1.82
N LEU A 129 -4.59 -14.53 0.66
CA LEU A 129 -5.03 -13.57 -0.35
C LEU A 129 -6.45 -13.87 -0.85
N LYS A 130 -6.81 -15.15 -1.01
CA LYS A 130 -8.17 -15.58 -1.34
C LYS A 130 -9.17 -15.21 -0.24
N GLU A 131 -8.81 -15.46 1.02
CA GLU A 131 -9.64 -15.07 2.17
C GLU A 131 -9.79 -13.55 2.27
N ILE A 132 -8.70 -12.81 2.11
CA ILE A 132 -8.69 -11.34 2.10
C ILE A 132 -9.60 -10.81 1.01
N ARG A 133 -9.56 -11.37 -0.20
CA ARG A 133 -10.44 -10.95 -1.30
C ARG A 133 -11.92 -11.12 -0.97
N ASN A 134 -12.30 -12.13 -0.20
CA ASN A 134 -13.68 -12.30 0.26
C ASN A 134 -14.10 -11.21 1.26
N ILE A 135 -13.17 -10.70 2.08
CA ILE A 135 -13.45 -9.61 3.04
C ILE A 135 -13.53 -8.25 2.33
N VAL A 136 -12.65 -8.02 1.35
CA VAL A 136 -12.55 -6.74 0.60
C VAL A 136 -12.70 -6.96 -0.91
N PRO A 137 -13.89 -7.34 -1.38
CA PRO A 137 -14.12 -7.82 -2.76
C PRO A 137 -13.83 -6.76 -3.83
N ASN A 138 -13.97 -5.49 -3.50
CA ASN A 138 -13.87 -4.39 -4.46
C ASN A 138 -12.56 -3.59 -4.38
N SER A 139 -11.80 -3.71 -3.28
CA SER A 139 -10.59 -2.92 -3.06
C SER A 139 -9.44 -3.39 -3.94
N PHE A 140 -8.58 -2.47 -4.35
CA PHE A 140 -7.28 -2.82 -4.92
C PHE A 140 -6.34 -3.33 -3.84
N ILE A 141 -5.54 -4.31 -4.20
CA ILE A 141 -4.52 -4.90 -3.33
C ILE A 141 -3.15 -4.65 -3.96
N LEU A 142 -2.27 -3.97 -3.25
CA LEU A 142 -0.86 -3.83 -3.58
C LEU A 142 -0.12 -5.09 -3.12
N VAL A 143 0.49 -5.80 -4.08
CA VAL A 143 1.08 -7.11 -3.84
C VAL A 143 2.60 -7.05 -4.04
N PRO A 144 3.38 -6.78 -3.00
CA PRO A 144 4.83 -6.89 -3.04
C PRO A 144 5.28 -8.34 -2.89
N GLY A 145 6.51 -8.64 -3.38
CA GLY A 145 7.18 -9.92 -3.15
C GLY A 145 7.05 -10.94 -4.28
N VAL A 146 6.49 -10.56 -5.43
CA VAL A 146 6.51 -11.41 -6.62
C VAL A 146 7.94 -11.54 -7.15
N GLY A 147 8.35 -12.75 -7.47
CA GLY A 147 9.68 -13.09 -7.98
C GLY A 147 10.72 -13.22 -6.88
N VAL A 148 11.52 -12.21 -6.61
CA VAL A 148 12.70 -12.27 -5.69
C VAL A 148 12.38 -12.76 -4.28
N GLN A 149 11.16 -12.53 -3.78
CA GLN A 149 10.73 -13.02 -2.46
C GLN A 149 9.97 -14.34 -2.52
N GLY A 150 9.89 -14.97 -3.69
CA GLY A 150 9.27 -16.29 -3.87
C GLY A 150 7.79 -16.28 -4.26
N GLY A 151 7.14 -15.12 -4.32
CA GLY A 151 5.75 -15.04 -4.78
C GLY A 151 5.61 -15.37 -6.26
N ILE A 152 4.58 -16.15 -6.61
CA ILE A 152 4.29 -16.59 -7.98
C ILE A 152 3.11 -15.77 -8.53
N LEU A 153 3.32 -15.07 -9.64
CA LEU A 153 2.33 -14.15 -10.22
C LEU A 153 0.99 -14.85 -10.56
N SER A 154 1.03 -16.06 -11.12
CA SER A 154 -0.18 -16.81 -11.45
C SER A 154 -1.01 -17.19 -10.23
N GLU A 155 -0.37 -17.52 -9.11
CA GLU A 155 -1.04 -17.81 -7.84
C GLU A 155 -1.67 -16.56 -7.23
N VAL A 156 -0.94 -15.44 -7.27
CA VAL A 156 -1.44 -14.13 -6.84
C VAL A 156 -2.68 -13.74 -7.65
N TYR A 157 -2.61 -13.91 -8.98
CA TYR A 157 -3.73 -13.57 -9.86
C TYR A 157 -4.95 -14.46 -9.59
N SER A 158 -4.77 -15.77 -9.55
CA SER A 158 -5.88 -16.71 -9.33
C SER A 158 -6.54 -16.58 -7.97
N SER A 159 -5.77 -16.16 -6.95
CA SER A 159 -6.27 -16.02 -5.57
C SER A 159 -6.84 -14.63 -5.27
N GLY A 160 -6.30 -13.58 -5.91
CA GLY A 160 -6.56 -12.19 -5.51
C GLY A 160 -7.27 -11.33 -6.55
N ALA A 161 -7.37 -11.74 -7.82
CA ALA A 161 -8.02 -10.93 -8.83
C ALA A 161 -9.55 -10.83 -8.61
N ASN A 162 -10.13 -9.73 -9.04
CA ASN A 162 -11.58 -9.51 -9.07
C ASN A 162 -12.03 -9.10 -10.49
N LYS A 163 -13.31 -8.75 -10.65
CA LYS A 163 -13.89 -8.36 -11.96
C LYS A 163 -13.20 -7.14 -12.61
N LYS A 164 -12.51 -6.30 -11.82
CA LYS A 164 -11.77 -5.11 -12.27
C LYS A 164 -10.25 -5.31 -12.21
N VAL A 165 -9.77 -6.56 -12.21
CA VAL A 165 -8.40 -6.97 -11.87
C VAL A 165 -8.11 -6.86 -10.37
N GLY A 166 -8.26 -5.67 -9.76
CA GLY A 166 -8.15 -5.43 -8.32
C GLY A 166 -6.76 -5.68 -7.69
N LEU A 167 -5.71 -5.79 -8.51
CA LEU A 167 -4.34 -6.06 -8.09
C LEU A 167 -3.37 -5.03 -8.66
N LEU A 168 -2.43 -4.58 -7.84
CA LEU A 168 -1.23 -3.83 -8.22
C LEU A 168 -0.01 -4.64 -7.79
N VAL A 169 0.64 -5.31 -8.75
CA VAL A 169 1.80 -6.15 -8.47
C VAL A 169 3.07 -5.30 -8.50
N ASN A 170 3.82 -5.28 -7.40
CA ASN A 170 5.05 -4.53 -7.29
C ASN A 170 6.27 -5.42 -7.56
N SER A 171 7.13 -4.98 -8.47
CA SER A 171 8.44 -5.55 -8.72
C SER A 171 9.48 -4.44 -8.86
N SER A 172 10.38 -4.29 -7.88
CA SER A 172 11.41 -3.24 -7.89
C SER A 172 12.68 -3.70 -8.57
N ARG A 173 13.44 -4.59 -7.92
CA ARG A 173 14.74 -5.06 -8.42
C ARG A 173 14.63 -5.79 -9.76
N GLY A 174 13.56 -6.54 -9.97
CA GLY A 174 13.31 -7.23 -11.23
C GLY A 174 13.05 -6.30 -12.43
N ILE A 175 12.67 -5.05 -12.17
CA ILE A 175 12.49 -4.02 -13.20
C ILE A 175 13.74 -3.15 -13.30
N ILE A 176 14.20 -2.57 -12.19
CA ILE A 176 15.30 -1.58 -12.16
C ILE A 176 16.62 -2.22 -12.62
N TYR A 177 16.84 -3.48 -12.28
CA TYR A 177 18.05 -4.24 -12.62
C TYR A 177 17.77 -5.39 -13.61
N ALA A 178 16.77 -5.24 -14.48
CA ALA A 178 16.39 -6.25 -15.46
C ALA A 178 17.51 -6.56 -16.48
N SER A 179 18.37 -5.58 -16.77
CA SER A 179 19.58 -5.79 -17.55
C SER A 179 20.79 -5.22 -16.80
N GLN A 180 21.91 -5.93 -16.86
CA GLN A 180 23.22 -5.37 -16.50
C GLN A 180 23.83 -4.59 -17.67
N GLY A 181 22.98 -4.21 -18.61
CA GLY A 181 23.36 -3.61 -19.86
C GLY A 181 23.92 -2.20 -19.71
N LYS A 182 24.84 -1.93 -20.58
CA LYS A 182 25.45 -0.65 -20.84
C LYS A 182 24.44 0.33 -21.41
#